data_6132ee5a3bd85fca1fc7c3ad02090044
#
_entry.id   6132ee5a3bd85fca1fc7c3ad02090044
#
_cell.length_a   1.000
_cell.length_b   1.000
_cell.length_c   1.000
_cell.angle_alpha   90.00
_cell.angle_beta   90.00
_cell.angle_gamma   90.00
#
_symmetry.space_group_name_H-M   'P 1'
#
loop_
_entity.id
_entity.type
_entity.pdbx_description
1 polymer ?
#
loop_
_entity_poly.entity_id
_entity_poly.type
_entity_poly.pdbx_seq_one_letter_code
_entity_poly.pdbx_strand_id
1 'polypeptide(L)'
;MPYSQEIQEFVDRYPALKAIGNTPLVKLDIPNSLGNIGEASIYAKCEQLNPGGSIKDRPVLRMLADAIVAGRLTPDKIILDATSGNAGIAYAMIGAILGYRVELVMPENASEERKKRLIAHGADLVFTDSQKGYDEALYEVKRRYEANREKYFYCDQYSNLNNPLAHYETTGSELIEQAPFITHFVGGVGTGGTISGIGRRLKEANESIEIICIDFDEWPGVEGLKPLSEGHIIPETFDKSVVDRMLRIDVLEGYKVSQLMARRGLFAGQSSGAYLLGAKILAEETKSGHIVT
;
A
#
# COMPACT_ATOMS: atom_id res chain seq x y z
N MET A 1 5.00 -21.52 -1.39
CA MET A 1 4.78 -20.69 -0.18
C MET A 1 5.19 -19.29 -0.54
N PRO A 2 4.42 -18.26 -0.17
CA PRO A 2 4.72 -16.89 -0.60
C PRO A 2 6.00 -16.30 0.05
N TYR A 3 6.34 -16.70 1.27
CA TYR A 3 7.51 -16.22 2.01
C TYR A 3 8.63 -17.25 2.04
N SER A 4 9.86 -16.83 2.46
CA SER A 4 10.88 -17.80 2.84
C SER A 4 10.35 -18.74 3.94
N GLN A 5 10.89 -19.96 4.01
CA GLN A 5 10.42 -20.96 4.97
C GLN A 5 10.40 -20.42 6.42
N GLU A 6 11.46 -19.74 6.85
CA GLU A 6 11.57 -19.20 8.21
C GLU A 6 10.50 -18.15 8.53
N ILE A 7 10.21 -17.24 7.57
CA ILE A 7 9.17 -16.23 7.74
C ILE A 7 7.79 -16.89 7.72
N GLN A 8 7.57 -17.88 6.85
CA GLN A 8 6.31 -18.60 6.82
C GLN A 8 6.05 -19.33 8.14
N GLU A 9 7.06 -20.05 8.66
CA GLU A 9 6.97 -20.72 9.97
C GLU A 9 6.72 -19.73 11.11
N PHE A 10 7.30 -18.52 11.04
CA PHE A 10 7.02 -17.46 11.99
C PHE A 10 5.55 -17.00 11.91
N VAL A 11 5.06 -16.66 10.73
CA VAL A 11 3.68 -16.21 10.52
C VAL A 11 2.67 -17.27 10.95
N ASP A 12 2.99 -18.54 10.70
CA ASP A 12 2.13 -19.69 11.02
C ASP A 12 1.86 -19.88 12.52
N ARG A 13 2.69 -19.31 13.38
CA ARG A 13 2.48 -19.33 14.84
C ARG A 13 1.33 -18.40 15.27
N TYR A 14 0.93 -17.45 14.42
CA TYR A 14 -0.06 -16.43 14.76
C TYR A 14 -1.27 -16.52 13.81
N PRO A 15 -2.38 -17.18 14.22
CA PRO A 15 -3.55 -17.36 13.35
C PRO A 15 -4.11 -16.06 12.76
N ALA A 16 -4.06 -14.95 13.53
CA ALA A 16 -4.52 -13.65 13.05
C ALA A 16 -3.67 -13.08 11.91
N LEU A 17 -2.35 -13.37 11.87
CA LEU A 17 -1.47 -12.92 10.79
C LEU A 17 -1.70 -13.70 9.49
N LYS A 18 -2.18 -14.94 9.57
CA LYS A 18 -2.54 -15.75 8.39
C LYS A 18 -3.72 -15.17 7.60
N ALA A 19 -4.52 -14.31 8.22
CA ALA A 19 -5.62 -13.64 7.54
C ALA A 19 -5.16 -12.50 6.63
N ILE A 20 -3.87 -12.14 6.66
CA ILE A 20 -3.29 -11.12 5.79
C ILE A 20 -2.96 -11.76 4.43
N GLY A 21 -3.46 -11.14 3.37
CA GLY A 21 -3.29 -11.68 2.02
C GLY A 21 -4.43 -12.58 1.56
N ASN A 22 -4.25 -13.28 0.46
CA ASN A 22 -5.26 -14.11 -0.20
C ASN A 22 -6.59 -13.37 -0.41
N THR A 23 -6.52 -12.07 -0.66
CA THR A 23 -7.69 -11.25 -0.90
C THR A 23 -8.32 -11.60 -2.25
N PRO A 24 -9.65 -11.51 -2.38
CA PRO A 24 -10.31 -11.83 -3.64
C PRO A 24 -9.98 -10.81 -4.73
N LEU A 25 -9.97 -11.30 -5.97
CA LEU A 25 -9.99 -10.49 -7.18
C LEU A 25 -11.42 -10.47 -7.72
N VAL A 26 -11.99 -9.28 -7.87
CA VAL A 26 -13.39 -9.11 -8.26
C VAL A 26 -13.47 -8.38 -9.61
N LYS A 27 -14.19 -8.95 -10.58
CA LYS A 27 -14.54 -8.24 -11.81
C LYS A 27 -15.54 -7.15 -11.49
N LEU A 28 -15.27 -5.93 -11.94
CA LEU A 28 -16.11 -4.77 -11.69
C LEU A 28 -17.16 -4.62 -12.80
N ASP A 29 -18.38 -4.35 -12.38
CA ASP A 29 -19.43 -3.88 -13.28
C ASP A 29 -19.29 -2.35 -13.45
N ILE A 30 -18.66 -1.93 -14.55
CA ILE A 30 -18.43 -0.53 -14.86
C ILE A 30 -19.68 0.03 -15.55
N PRO A 31 -20.39 0.98 -14.93
CA PRO A 31 -21.61 1.53 -15.52
C PRO A 31 -21.31 2.33 -16.79
N ASN A 32 -22.21 2.26 -17.77
CA ASN A 32 -22.10 3.03 -19.01
C ASN A 32 -21.99 4.55 -18.76
N SER A 33 -22.47 5.04 -17.61
CA SER A 33 -22.30 6.45 -17.21
C SER A 33 -20.84 6.85 -16.96
N LEU A 34 -19.95 5.87 -16.76
CA LEU A 34 -18.50 6.12 -16.66
C LEU A 34 -17.79 6.05 -18.02
N GLY A 35 -18.47 5.65 -19.10
CA GLY A 35 -17.92 5.61 -20.44
C GLY A 35 -17.99 4.23 -21.10
N ASN A 36 -17.55 4.17 -22.35
CA ASN A 36 -17.55 2.95 -23.14
C ASN A 36 -16.15 2.30 -23.11
N ILE A 37 -16.01 1.19 -22.39
CA ILE A 37 -14.77 0.41 -22.29
C ILE A 37 -14.65 -0.71 -23.36
N GLY A 38 -15.60 -0.83 -24.28
CA GLY A 38 -15.59 -1.87 -25.31
C GLY A 38 -15.66 -3.26 -24.68
N GLU A 39 -14.75 -4.16 -25.10
CA GLU A 39 -14.60 -5.53 -24.60
C GLU A 39 -13.62 -5.61 -23.40
N ALA A 40 -13.01 -4.50 -22.99
CA ALA A 40 -12.12 -4.47 -21.84
C ALA A 40 -12.85 -4.88 -20.56
N SER A 41 -12.12 -5.48 -19.65
CA SER A 41 -12.63 -5.86 -18.32
C SER A 41 -11.72 -5.30 -17.24
N ILE A 42 -12.31 -4.73 -16.19
CA ILE A 42 -11.58 -4.18 -15.04
C ILE A 42 -11.82 -5.07 -13.82
N TYR A 43 -10.75 -5.37 -13.12
CA TYR A 43 -10.75 -6.18 -11.90
C TYR A 43 -10.12 -5.41 -10.75
N ALA A 44 -10.70 -5.53 -9.55
CA ALA A 44 -10.17 -4.97 -8.33
C ALA A 44 -9.65 -6.07 -7.40
N LYS A 45 -8.40 -5.95 -6.97
CA LYS A 45 -7.83 -6.74 -5.87
C LYS A 45 -8.29 -6.13 -4.56
N CYS A 46 -9.18 -6.82 -3.84
CA CYS A 46 -9.92 -6.27 -2.69
C CYS A 46 -9.08 -6.22 -1.40
N GLU A 47 -8.04 -5.40 -1.39
CA GLU A 47 -7.11 -5.28 -0.27
C GLU A 47 -7.71 -4.67 1.02
N GLN A 48 -8.89 -4.06 0.95
CA GLN A 48 -9.65 -3.63 2.13
C GLN A 48 -10.15 -4.81 3.00
N LEU A 49 -10.08 -6.04 2.49
CA LEU A 49 -10.44 -7.25 3.23
C LEU A 49 -9.29 -7.81 4.08
N ASN A 50 -8.09 -7.24 4.02
CA ASN A 50 -7.08 -7.53 5.02
C ASN A 50 -7.55 -7.10 6.43
N PRO A 51 -7.10 -7.74 7.51
CA PRO A 51 -7.54 -7.44 8.89
C PRO A 51 -7.38 -5.97 9.30
N GLY A 52 -6.29 -5.32 8.88
CA GLY A 52 -6.07 -3.89 9.08
C GLY A 52 -6.83 -2.99 8.09
N GLY A 53 -7.55 -3.58 7.14
CA GLY A 53 -8.41 -2.90 6.18
C GLY A 53 -7.68 -2.28 5.00
N SER A 54 -6.45 -2.69 4.70
CA SER A 54 -5.72 -2.17 3.55
C SER A 54 -4.57 -3.07 3.08
N ILE A 55 -4.04 -2.75 1.92
CA ILE A 55 -2.85 -3.39 1.35
C ILE A 55 -1.60 -3.24 2.23
N LYS A 56 -1.58 -2.28 3.17
CA LYS A 56 -0.42 -2.00 4.03
C LYS A 56 -0.13 -3.10 5.05
N ASP A 57 -1.09 -3.96 5.33
CA ASP A 57 -0.90 -5.11 6.22
C ASP A 57 0.21 -6.02 5.70
N ARG A 58 0.31 -6.19 4.38
CA ARG A 58 1.30 -7.06 3.74
C ARG A 58 2.74 -6.58 3.93
N PRO A 59 3.12 -5.36 3.52
CA PRO A 59 4.49 -4.90 3.70
C PRO A 59 4.87 -4.75 5.17
N VAL A 60 3.96 -4.31 6.04
CA VAL A 60 4.24 -4.20 7.47
C VAL A 60 4.50 -5.57 8.07
N LEU A 61 3.66 -6.57 7.75
CA LEU A 61 3.92 -7.95 8.20
C LEU A 61 5.29 -8.44 7.75
N ARG A 62 5.63 -8.28 6.47
CA ARG A 62 6.89 -8.77 5.91
C ARG A 62 8.11 -8.09 6.54
N MET A 63 8.06 -6.75 6.73
CA MET A 63 9.12 -5.98 7.35
C MET A 63 9.36 -6.38 8.81
N LEU A 64 8.29 -6.56 9.58
CA LEU A 64 8.40 -6.94 10.99
C LEU A 64 8.82 -8.41 11.16
N ALA A 65 8.23 -9.32 10.40
CA ALA A 65 8.58 -10.74 10.45
C ALA A 65 10.07 -10.98 10.11
N ASP A 66 10.55 -10.35 9.03
CA ASP A 66 11.96 -10.41 8.65
C ASP A 66 12.89 -9.86 9.75
N ALA A 67 12.52 -8.73 10.34
CA ALA A 67 13.30 -8.10 11.40
C ALA A 67 13.37 -8.98 12.68
N ILE A 68 12.28 -9.66 13.02
CA ILE A 68 12.20 -10.57 14.17
C ILE A 68 13.02 -11.84 13.90
N VAL A 69 12.82 -12.47 12.75
CA VAL A 69 13.53 -13.70 12.35
C VAL A 69 15.04 -13.44 12.27
N ALA A 70 15.44 -12.29 11.73
CA ALA A 70 16.83 -11.86 11.67
C ALA A 70 17.40 -11.33 13.00
N GLY A 71 16.63 -11.29 14.08
CA GLY A 71 17.07 -10.81 15.39
C GLY A 71 17.32 -9.30 15.50
N ARG A 72 16.86 -8.52 14.51
CA ARG A 72 17.00 -7.05 14.50
C ARG A 72 15.93 -6.35 15.33
N LEU A 73 14.72 -6.90 15.38
CA LEU A 73 13.64 -6.47 16.25
C LEU A 73 13.55 -7.43 17.43
N THR A 74 14.17 -7.07 18.55
CA THR A 74 14.16 -7.82 19.80
C THR A 74 12.97 -7.42 20.68
N PRO A 75 12.52 -8.26 21.65
CA PRO A 75 11.30 -7.99 22.45
C PRO A 75 11.33 -6.71 23.28
N ASP A 76 12.51 -6.18 23.59
CA ASP A 76 12.73 -4.96 24.35
C ASP A 76 12.63 -3.68 23.50
N LYS A 77 12.66 -3.80 22.17
CA LYS A 77 12.56 -2.67 21.26
C LYS A 77 11.13 -2.23 21.02
N ILE A 78 10.99 -0.95 20.70
CA ILE A 78 9.73 -0.32 20.29
C ILE A 78 9.76 -0.17 18.77
N ILE A 79 8.72 -0.64 18.09
CA ILE A 79 8.52 -0.40 16.65
C ILE A 79 8.25 1.09 16.45
N LEU A 80 9.03 1.74 15.60
CA LEU A 80 8.95 3.17 15.33
C LEU A 80 8.79 3.39 13.83
N ASP A 81 7.78 4.18 13.42
CA ASP A 81 7.68 4.68 12.04
C ASP A 81 6.86 5.99 11.97
N ALA A 82 6.97 6.70 10.84
CA ALA A 82 6.13 7.84 10.52
C ALA A 82 4.94 7.40 9.67
N THR A 83 3.74 7.69 10.13
CA THR A 83 2.54 7.39 9.34
C THR A 83 1.30 8.06 9.88
N SER A 84 0.51 8.67 9.02
CA SER A 84 -0.83 9.20 9.34
C SER A 84 -1.95 8.30 8.80
N GLY A 85 -1.61 7.17 8.20
CA GLY A 85 -2.56 6.37 7.42
C GLY A 85 -2.56 4.87 7.74
N ASN A 86 -2.89 4.10 6.72
CA ASN A 86 -3.11 2.65 6.83
C ASN A 86 -1.88 1.85 7.28
N ALA A 87 -0.66 2.33 7.00
CA ALA A 87 0.55 1.67 7.51
C ALA A 87 0.60 1.71 9.05
N GLY A 88 0.19 2.84 9.66
CA GLY A 88 0.09 2.95 11.12
C GLY A 88 -0.87 1.94 11.72
N ILE A 89 -2.03 1.76 11.09
CA ILE A 89 -3.01 0.76 11.52
C ILE A 89 -2.40 -0.65 11.46
N ALA A 90 -1.68 -0.97 10.39
CA ALA A 90 -1.00 -2.25 10.25
C ALA A 90 0.10 -2.43 11.31
N TYR A 91 0.95 -1.42 11.57
CA TYR A 91 1.95 -1.47 12.65
C TYR A 91 1.33 -1.70 14.01
N ALA A 92 0.29 -0.92 14.35
CA ALA A 92 -0.38 -1.01 15.64
C ALA A 92 -1.05 -2.38 15.84
N MET A 93 -1.78 -2.88 14.83
CA MET A 93 -2.44 -4.17 14.86
C MET A 93 -1.45 -5.33 14.96
N ILE A 94 -0.44 -5.37 14.08
CA ILE A 94 0.53 -6.46 14.04
C ILE A 94 1.42 -6.40 15.29
N GLY A 95 1.82 -5.20 15.73
CA GLY A 95 2.56 -5.03 16.98
C GLY A 95 1.80 -5.56 18.18
N ALA A 96 0.49 -5.29 18.27
CA ALA A 96 -0.37 -5.81 19.34
C ALA A 96 -0.46 -7.35 19.30
N ILE A 97 -0.60 -7.97 18.10
CA ILE A 97 -0.61 -9.44 17.94
C ILE A 97 0.72 -10.06 18.40
N LEU A 98 1.83 -9.41 18.09
CA LEU A 98 3.17 -9.88 18.39
C LEU A 98 3.67 -9.51 19.80
N GLY A 99 2.94 -8.68 20.54
CA GLY A 99 3.30 -8.23 21.88
C GLY A 99 4.36 -7.12 21.91
N TYR A 100 4.58 -6.40 20.81
CA TYR A 100 5.52 -5.29 20.75
C TYR A 100 4.82 -3.96 21.04
N ARG A 101 5.54 -3.07 21.70
CA ARG A 101 5.14 -1.65 21.76
C ARG A 101 5.35 -1.01 20.39
N VAL A 102 4.44 -0.10 20.04
CA VAL A 102 4.46 0.64 18.78
C VAL A 102 4.36 2.13 19.08
N GLU A 103 5.28 2.91 18.56
CA GLU A 103 5.28 4.38 18.64
C GLU A 103 5.20 4.94 17.22
N LEU A 104 4.16 5.74 16.95
CA LEU A 104 3.89 6.29 15.61
C LEU A 104 3.95 7.80 15.65
N VAL A 105 4.71 8.36 14.72
CA VAL A 105 4.82 9.81 14.57
C VAL A 105 3.93 10.26 13.41
N MET A 106 3.12 11.29 13.64
CA MET A 106 2.17 11.78 12.65
C MET A 106 1.86 13.28 12.84
N PRO A 107 1.42 13.98 11.79
CA PRO A 107 0.91 15.34 11.93
C PRO A 107 -0.32 15.39 12.84
N GLU A 108 -0.46 16.45 13.64
CA GLU A 108 -1.55 16.62 14.60
C GLU A 108 -2.93 16.62 13.94
N ASN A 109 -3.03 17.09 12.68
CA ASN A 109 -4.27 17.13 11.92
C ASN A 109 -4.69 15.78 11.29
N ALA A 110 -4.02 14.68 11.61
CA ALA A 110 -4.49 13.34 11.24
C ALA A 110 -5.92 13.10 11.79
N SER A 111 -6.74 12.33 11.03
CA SER A 111 -8.15 12.15 11.39
C SER A 111 -8.34 11.50 12.76
N GLU A 112 -9.35 11.92 13.50
CA GLU A 112 -9.66 11.41 14.83
C GLU A 112 -10.03 9.92 14.80
N GLU A 113 -10.67 9.44 13.74
CA GLU A 113 -11.01 8.02 13.56
C GLU A 113 -9.75 7.17 13.51
N ARG A 114 -8.70 7.63 12.83
CA ARG A 114 -7.41 6.94 12.76
C ARG A 114 -6.70 6.94 14.10
N LYS A 115 -6.62 8.10 14.76
CA LYS A 115 -6.02 8.21 16.09
C LYS A 115 -6.69 7.25 17.07
N LYS A 116 -8.02 7.22 17.11
CA LYS A 116 -8.80 6.31 17.97
C LYS A 116 -8.49 4.84 17.66
N ARG A 117 -8.39 4.48 16.38
CA ARG A 117 -8.09 3.11 15.99
C ARG A 117 -6.66 2.69 16.40
N LEU A 118 -5.67 3.56 16.22
CA LEU A 118 -4.29 3.32 16.64
C LEU A 118 -4.18 3.13 18.15
N ILE A 119 -4.83 4.02 18.92
CA ILE A 119 -4.87 3.96 20.40
C ILE A 119 -5.58 2.66 20.85
N ALA A 120 -6.65 2.25 20.17
CA ALA A 120 -7.37 1.02 20.50
C ALA A 120 -6.49 -0.24 20.34
N HIS A 121 -5.50 -0.21 19.42
CA HIS A 121 -4.49 -1.26 19.28
C HIS A 121 -3.29 -1.08 20.26
N GLY A 122 -3.27 -0.04 21.09
CA GLY A 122 -2.23 0.20 22.07
C GLY A 122 -1.00 0.93 21.56
N ALA A 123 -1.08 1.62 20.41
CA ALA A 123 0.03 2.41 19.90
C ALA A 123 0.18 3.74 20.68
N ASP A 124 1.43 4.10 20.95
CA ASP A 124 1.81 5.43 21.44
C ASP A 124 1.87 6.40 20.24
N LEU A 125 1.22 7.57 20.35
CA LEU A 125 1.19 8.56 19.27
C LEU A 125 2.03 9.78 19.64
N VAL A 126 2.86 10.20 18.68
CA VAL A 126 3.67 11.41 18.75
C VAL A 126 3.21 12.36 17.66
N PHE A 127 2.82 13.57 18.05
CA PHE A 127 2.29 14.54 17.10
C PHE A 127 3.36 15.55 16.69
N THR A 128 3.37 15.88 15.39
CA THR A 128 4.17 16.94 14.80
C THR A 128 3.29 18.09 14.35
N ASP A 129 3.90 19.27 14.17
CA ASP A 129 3.21 20.45 13.69
C ASP A 129 2.58 20.20 12.31
N SER A 130 1.26 20.32 12.26
CA SER A 130 0.48 20.09 11.02
C SER A 130 0.82 21.07 9.88
N GLN A 131 1.34 22.26 10.21
CA GLN A 131 1.73 23.26 9.21
C GLN A 131 2.99 22.87 8.44
N LYS A 132 3.82 21.98 9.02
CA LYS A 132 5.05 21.48 8.40
C LYS A 132 4.85 20.23 7.56
N GLY A 133 3.62 19.73 7.48
CA GLY A 133 3.25 18.59 6.65
C GLY A 133 3.78 17.23 7.15
N TYR A 134 3.70 16.24 6.29
CA TYR A 134 4.10 14.87 6.61
C TYR A 134 5.61 14.68 6.73
N ASP A 135 6.39 15.50 6.03
CA ASP A 135 7.85 15.38 6.03
C ASP A 135 8.45 15.68 7.41
N GLU A 136 7.81 16.56 8.21
CA GLU A 136 8.21 16.78 9.60
C GLU A 136 8.09 15.50 10.44
N ALA A 137 7.08 14.68 10.21
CA ALA A 137 6.96 13.40 10.90
C ALA A 137 8.11 12.43 10.52
N LEU A 138 8.56 12.42 9.28
CA LEU A 138 9.72 11.65 8.84
C LEU A 138 11.02 12.14 9.51
N TYR A 139 11.21 13.46 9.61
CA TYR A 139 12.37 14.03 10.32
C TYR A 139 12.33 13.70 11.81
N GLU A 140 11.17 13.79 12.46
CA GLU A 140 11.02 13.48 13.87
C GLU A 140 11.31 12.01 14.18
N VAL A 141 10.85 11.08 13.33
CA VAL A 141 11.18 9.65 13.48
C VAL A 141 12.68 9.43 13.40
N LYS A 142 13.34 10.00 12.40
CA LYS A 142 14.80 9.89 12.27
C LYS A 142 15.52 10.45 13.48
N ARG A 143 15.12 11.63 13.97
CA ARG A 143 15.67 12.25 15.18
C ARG A 143 15.51 11.36 16.42
N ARG A 144 14.34 10.75 16.62
CA ARG A 144 14.07 9.83 17.75
C ARG A 144 14.93 8.57 17.66
N TYR A 145 15.01 8.00 16.48
CA TYR A 145 15.81 6.81 16.24
C TYR A 145 17.29 7.08 16.49
N GLU A 146 17.83 8.18 15.93
CA GLU A 146 19.23 8.56 16.13
C GLU A 146 19.57 8.86 17.59
N ALA A 147 18.63 9.45 18.34
CA ALA A 147 18.82 9.75 19.75
C ALA A 147 18.87 8.47 20.63
N ASN A 148 18.23 7.37 20.22
CA ASN A 148 18.23 6.13 21.00
C ASN A 148 17.96 4.87 20.12
N ARG A 149 18.97 4.46 19.35
CA ARG A 149 18.91 3.28 18.47
C ARG A 149 18.69 1.97 19.20
N GLU A 150 19.11 1.87 20.45
CA GLU A 150 18.91 0.66 21.26
C GLU A 150 17.45 0.47 21.65
N LYS A 151 16.73 1.56 21.91
CA LYS A 151 15.32 1.55 22.28
C LYS A 151 14.39 1.22 21.11
N TYR A 152 14.74 1.65 19.89
CA TYR A 152 13.83 1.63 18.77
C TYR A 152 14.27 0.65 17.68
N PHE A 153 13.28 0.08 17.01
CA PHE A 153 13.40 -0.49 15.68
C PHE A 153 12.67 0.43 14.70
N TYR A 154 13.42 1.17 13.91
CA TYR A 154 12.88 2.01 12.85
C TYR A 154 12.64 1.17 11.60
N CYS A 155 11.38 1.03 11.20
CA CYS A 155 10.97 0.15 10.12
C CYS A 155 11.32 0.70 8.74
N ASP A 156 11.24 2.04 8.58
CA ASP A 156 11.55 2.79 7.36
C ASP A 156 10.90 2.24 6.09
N GLN A 157 9.59 2.32 6.03
CA GLN A 157 8.82 1.78 4.90
C GLN A 157 9.20 2.38 3.53
N TYR A 158 9.93 3.51 3.51
CA TYR A 158 10.35 4.20 2.29
C TYR A 158 11.65 3.66 1.68
N SER A 159 12.50 2.99 2.48
CA SER A 159 13.77 2.42 2.04
C SER A 159 13.89 0.91 2.29
N ASN A 160 12.98 0.33 3.09
CA ASN A 160 13.03 -1.09 3.45
C ASN A 160 12.61 -1.99 2.28
N LEU A 161 13.55 -2.74 1.74
CA LEU A 161 13.34 -3.64 0.59
C LEU A 161 12.34 -4.78 0.86
N ASN A 162 12.03 -5.08 2.13
CA ASN A 162 10.95 -6.01 2.46
C ASN A 162 9.56 -5.47 2.10
N ASN A 163 9.42 -4.15 1.89
CA ASN A 163 8.18 -3.56 1.41
C ASN A 163 7.83 -4.02 -0.02
N PRO A 164 8.63 -3.76 -1.08
CA PRO A 164 8.34 -4.32 -2.40
C PRO A 164 8.37 -5.85 -2.42
N LEU A 165 9.24 -6.49 -1.64
CA LEU A 165 9.32 -7.94 -1.57
C LEU A 165 8.02 -8.58 -1.06
N ALA A 166 7.33 -7.96 -0.11
CA ALA A 166 6.01 -8.42 0.34
C ALA A 166 5.03 -8.53 -0.83
N HIS A 167 4.99 -7.54 -1.70
CA HIS A 167 4.09 -7.53 -2.84
C HIS A 167 4.53 -8.46 -3.96
N TYR A 168 5.84 -8.60 -4.16
CA TYR A 168 6.40 -9.57 -5.10
C TYR A 168 6.03 -11.01 -4.71
N GLU A 169 6.26 -11.37 -3.43
CA GLU A 169 6.04 -12.71 -2.91
C GLU A 169 4.55 -13.06 -2.76
N THR A 170 3.68 -12.08 -2.42
CA THR A 170 2.26 -12.33 -2.12
C THR A 170 1.34 -11.76 -3.20
N THR A 171 1.11 -10.45 -3.23
CA THR A 171 0.11 -9.81 -4.11
C THR A 171 0.34 -10.14 -5.58
N GLY A 172 1.57 -10.04 -6.06
CA GLY A 172 1.94 -10.35 -7.43
C GLY A 172 1.74 -11.83 -7.76
N SER A 173 2.11 -12.74 -6.85
CA SER A 173 1.88 -14.18 -7.02
C SER A 173 0.40 -14.54 -7.03
N GLU A 174 -0.40 -13.94 -6.12
CA GLU A 174 -1.85 -14.10 -6.10
C GLU A 174 -2.49 -13.60 -7.40
N LEU A 175 -2.02 -12.49 -7.97
CA LEU A 175 -2.54 -11.97 -9.25
C LEU A 175 -2.25 -12.92 -10.43
N ILE A 176 -1.07 -13.55 -10.49
CA ILE A 176 -0.75 -14.54 -11.51
C ILE A 176 -1.70 -15.74 -11.41
N GLU A 177 -2.01 -16.19 -10.21
CA GLU A 177 -2.93 -17.33 -9.99
C GLU A 177 -4.38 -16.97 -10.27
N GLN A 178 -4.84 -15.80 -9.80
CA GLN A 178 -6.24 -15.36 -9.90
C GLN A 178 -6.59 -14.76 -11.25
N ALA A 179 -5.61 -14.18 -11.96
CA ALA A 179 -5.78 -13.54 -13.25
C ALA A 179 -4.69 -13.94 -14.26
N PRO A 180 -4.55 -15.23 -14.62
CA PRO A 180 -3.55 -15.67 -15.60
C PRO A 180 -3.73 -15.02 -16.98
N PHE A 181 -4.84 -14.36 -17.20
CA PHE A 181 -5.23 -13.63 -18.40
C PHE A 181 -4.92 -12.12 -18.33
N ILE A 182 -4.32 -11.62 -17.24
CA ILE A 182 -4.02 -10.19 -17.03
C ILE A 182 -3.17 -9.63 -18.17
N THR A 183 -3.56 -8.47 -18.67
CA THR A 183 -2.82 -7.74 -19.72
C THR A 183 -2.23 -6.42 -19.21
N HIS A 184 -2.86 -5.79 -18.20
CA HIS A 184 -2.43 -4.52 -17.68
C HIS A 184 -2.61 -4.48 -16.14
N PHE A 185 -1.66 -3.90 -15.45
CA PHE A 185 -1.77 -3.58 -14.04
C PHE A 185 -1.70 -2.06 -13.82
N VAL A 186 -2.69 -1.50 -13.14
CA VAL A 186 -2.73 -0.07 -12.81
C VAL A 186 -2.49 0.13 -11.32
N GLY A 187 -1.48 0.89 -10.98
CA GLY A 187 -1.13 1.23 -9.60
C GLY A 187 -0.62 2.65 -9.48
N GLY A 188 -0.07 3.00 -8.32
CA GLY A 188 0.54 4.31 -8.08
C GLY A 188 1.56 4.24 -6.96
N VAL A 189 2.17 5.38 -6.65
CA VAL A 189 3.27 5.48 -5.71
C VAL A 189 2.82 6.17 -4.42
N GLY A 190 2.84 5.43 -3.32
CA GLY A 190 2.87 5.97 -1.96
C GLY A 190 4.29 5.80 -1.42
N THR A 191 4.62 4.59 -1.00
CA THR A 191 6.02 4.15 -0.77
C THR A 191 6.67 3.57 -2.03
N GLY A 192 5.90 3.24 -3.06
CA GLY A 192 6.40 2.58 -4.27
C GLY A 192 6.46 1.06 -4.20
N GLY A 193 6.47 0.48 -3.01
CA GLY A 193 6.63 -0.97 -2.84
C GLY A 193 5.60 -1.82 -3.58
N THR A 194 4.33 -1.38 -3.59
CA THR A 194 3.24 -2.11 -4.25
C THR A 194 3.48 -2.26 -5.76
N ILE A 195 3.65 -1.14 -6.45
CA ILE A 195 3.81 -1.16 -7.91
C ILE A 195 5.13 -1.82 -8.32
N SER A 196 6.19 -1.62 -7.55
CA SER A 196 7.50 -2.23 -7.81
C SER A 196 7.47 -3.74 -7.62
N GLY A 197 6.92 -4.22 -6.48
CA GLY A 197 6.86 -5.65 -6.20
C GLY A 197 5.93 -6.40 -7.15
N ILE A 198 4.71 -5.88 -7.37
CA ILE A 198 3.75 -6.49 -8.30
C ILE A 198 4.28 -6.41 -9.72
N GLY A 199 4.73 -5.23 -10.16
CA GLY A 199 5.23 -5.03 -11.52
C GLY A 199 6.36 -5.98 -11.86
N ARG A 200 7.36 -6.11 -10.99
CA ARG A 200 8.46 -7.07 -11.16
C ARG A 200 7.93 -8.50 -11.29
N ARG A 201 7.03 -8.92 -10.39
CA ARG A 201 6.50 -10.29 -10.40
C ARG A 201 5.69 -10.61 -11.65
N LEU A 202 4.87 -9.65 -12.12
CA LEU A 202 4.07 -9.80 -13.33
C LEU A 202 4.95 -9.84 -14.58
N LYS A 203 5.97 -8.96 -14.69
CA LYS A 203 6.93 -8.96 -15.80
C LYS A 203 7.74 -10.25 -15.90
N GLU A 204 8.14 -10.83 -14.77
CA GLU A 204 8.82 -12.13 -14.75
C GLU A 204 7.90 -13.28 -15.24
N ALA A 205 6.60 -13.19 -14.96
CA ALA A 205 5.64 -14.19 -15.44
C ALA A 205 5.29 -14.01 -16.92
N ASN A 206 5.13 -12.76 -17.36
CA ASN A 206 4.86 -12.41 -18.75
C ASN A 206 5.30 -10.96 -19.01
N GLU A 207 6.36 -10.77 -19.77
CA GLU A 207 6.93 -9.45 -20.09
C GLU A 207 5.96 -8.53 -20.84
N SER A 208 4.97 -9.11 -21.55
CA SER A 208 3.95 -8.34 -22.29
C SER A 208 2.88 -7.67 -21.41
N ILE A 209 2.82 -7.98 -20.12
CA ILE A 209 1.90 -7.30 -19.20
C ILE A 209 2.38 -5.86 -19.01
N GLU A 210 1.51 -4.89 -19.32
CA GLU A 210 1.85 -3.48 -19.15
C GLU A 210 1.59 -3.02 -17.70
N ILE A 211 2.58 -2.33 -17.11
CA ILE A 211 2.52 -1.75 -15.79
C ILE A 211 2.33 -0.25 -15.90
N ILE A 212 1.15 0.22 -15.50
CA ILE A 212 0.76 1.62 -15.59
C ILE A 212 0.80 2.25 -14.20
N CYS A 213 1.59 3.30 -14.06
CA CYS A 213 1.63 4.11 -12.84
C CYS A 213 0.79 5.36 -13.04
N ILE A 214 -0.22 5.57 -12.19
CA ILE A 214 -0.94 6.85 -12.21
C ILE A 214 -0.08 7.96 -11.62
N ASP A 215 -0.22 9.16 -12.19
CA ASP A 215 0.37 10.40 -11.71
C ASP A 215 -0.71 11.50 -11.64
N PHE A 216 -0.49 12.51 -10.81
CA PHE A 216 -1.49 13.54 -10.54
C PHE A 216 -0.83 14.82 -10.01
N ASP A 217 -1.57 15.93 -9.97
CA ASP A 217 -1.10 17.19 -9.41
C ASP A 217 -1.00 17.12 -7.88
N GLU A 218 -0.05 17.88 -7.32
CA GLU A 218 0.17 17.95 -5.87
C GLU A 218 -1.10 18.35 -5.10
N TRP A 219 -1.87 19.26 -5.69
CA TRP A 219 -3.12 19.73 -5.11
C TRP A 219 -4.30 19.45 -6.05
N PRO A 220 -5.39 18.86 -5.55
CA PRO A 220 -5.73 18.54 -4.14
C PRO A 220 -5.05 17.30 -3.58
N GLY A 221 -4.22 16.56 -4.35
CA GLY A 221 -3.54 15.36 -3.92
C GLY A 221 -4.44 14.13 -3.74
N VAL A 222 -3.86 12.97 -3.56
CA VAL A 222 -4.56 11.71 -3.27
C VAL A 222 -4.03 11.12 -1.99
N GLU A 223 -4.90 10.90 -1.01
CA GLU A 223 -4.49 10.35 0.27
C GLU A 223 -3.85 8.95 0.10
N GLY A 224 -2.66 8.77 0.69
CA GLY A 224 -1.89 7.52 0.60
C GLY A 224 -1.01 7.40 -0.63
N LEU A 225 -1.05 8.38 -1.54
CA LEU A 225 -0.17 8.48 -2.71
C LEU A 225 0.68 9.75 -2.64
N LYS A 226 1.77 9.74 -3.38
CA LYS A 226 2.65 10.90 -3.58
C LYS A 226 2.70 11.26 -5.05
N PRO A 227 2.64 12.56 -5.42
CA PRO A 227 2.97 12.98 -6.76
C PRO A 227 4.46 12.71 -7.03
N LEU A 228 4.79 12.43 -8.28
CA LEU A 228 6.17 12.16 -8.71
C LEU A 228 6.84 13.37 -9.35
N SER A 229 6.25 14.56 -9.16
CA SER A 229 6.80 15.84 -9.64
C SER A 229 8.07 16.25 -8.90
N GLU A 230 8.82 17.18 -9.49
CA GLU A 230 10.05 17.74 -8.88
C GLU A 230 9.77 18.35 -7.50
N GLY A 231 10.70 18.15 -6.57
CA GLY A 231 10.62 18.66 -5.19
C GLY A 231 10.09 17.64 -4.16
N HIS A 232 9.58 16.49 -4.57
CA HIS A 232 9.15 15.43 -3.66
C HIS A 232 10.23 14.37 -3.44
N ILE A 233 10.27 13.82 -2.22
CA ILE A 233 11.13 12.68 -1.89
C ILE A 233 10.59 11.45 -2.63
N ILE A 234 11.35 10.93 -3.58
CA ILE A 234 11.05 9.68 -4.26
C ILE A 234 11.48 8.53 -3.33
N PRO A 235 10.57 7.61 -2.96
CA PRO A 235 10.91 6.48 -2.11
C PRO A 235 11.96 5.57 -2.78
N GLU A 236 12.93 5.09 -2.01
CA GLU A 236 13.94 4.15 -2.50
C GLU A 236 13.35 2.79 -2.89
N THR A 237 12.19 2.45 -2.34
CA THR A 237 11.42 1.24 -2.68
C THR A 237 10.64 1.34 -3.99
N PHE A 238 10.67 2.51 -4.67
CA PHE A 238 10.07 2.68 -5.98
C PHE A 238 11.06 2.34 -7.10
N ASP A 239 10.82 1.23 -7.77
CA ASP A 239 11.55 0.84 -8.97
C ASP A 239 10.81 1.33 -10.22
N LYS A 240 11.28 2.44 -10.78
CA LYS A 240 10.71 3.02 -12.01
C LYS A 240 10.91 2.12 -13.24
N SER A 241 11.88 1.21 -13.22
CA SER A 241 12.20 0.37 -14.39
C SER A 241 11.12 -0.65 -14.72
N VAL A 242 10.24 -0.99 -13.75
CA VAL A 242 9.11 -1.89 -13.98
C VAL A 242 7.90 -1.20 -14.59
N VAL A 243 7.89 0.14 -14.65
CA VAL A 243 6.76 0.94 -15.13
C VAL A 243 6.90 1.20 -16.63
N ASP A 244 5.94 0.74 -17.41
CA ASP A 244 5.92 0.95 -18.87
C ASP A 244 5.34 2.33 -19.23
N ARG A 245 4.35 2.80 -18.45
CA ARG A 245 3.64 4.04 -18.76
C ARG A 245 3.25 4.81 -17.51
N MET A 246 3.45 6.13 -17.54
CA MET A 246 2.86 7.08 -16.60
C MET A 246 1.53 7.58 -17.16
N LEU A 247 0.47 7.51 -16.38
CA LEU A 247 -0.87 7.95 -16.76
C LEU A 247 -1.35 9.06 -15.83
N ARG A 248 -1.45 10.28 -16.37
CA ARG A 248 -1.94 11.41 -15.60
C ARG A 248 -3.45 11.37 -15.44
N ILE A 249 -3.93 11.58 -14.24
CA ILE A 249 -5.35 11.57 -13.88
C ILE A 249 -5.78 12.87 -13.20
N ASP A 250 -7.07 13.17 -13.31
CA ASP A 250 -7.72 14.21 -12.50
C ASP A 250 -8.14 13.63 -11.15
N VAL A 251 -7.64 14.21 -10.06
CA VAL A 251 -7.90 13.75 -8.70
C VAL A 251 -9.38 13.88 -8.32
N LEU A 252 -10.04 14.95 -8.74
CA LEU A 252 -11.45 15.18 -8.42
C LEU A 252 -12.35 14.16 -9.13
N GLU A 253 -12.03 13.80 -10.37
CA GLU A 253 -12.71 12.70 -11.06
C GLU A 253 -12.45 11.35 -10.35
N GLY A 254 -11.24 11.09 -9.86
CA GLY A 254 -10.93 9.93 -9.04
C GLY A 254 -11.82 9.84 -7.78
N TYR A 255 -12.06 10.96 -7.11
CA TYR A 255 -12.98 11.02 -5.96
C TYR A 255 -14.42 10.68 -6.34
N LYS A 256 -14.91 11.18 -7.49
CA LYS A 256 -16.25 10.85 -8.00
C LYS A 256 -16.37 9.35 -8.29
N VAL A 257 -15.33 8.75 -8.88
CA VAL A 257 -15.30 7.29 -9.12
C VAL A 257 -15.37 6.53 -7.81
N SER A 258 -14.58 6.91 -6.79
CA SER A 258 -14.64 6.29 -5.46
C SER A 258 -16.05 6.34 -4.86
N GLN A 259 -16.71 7.50 -4.90
CA GLN A 259 -18.08 7.67 -4.40
C GLN A 259 -19.10 6.83 -5.18
N LEU A 260 -18.96 6.75 -6.50
CA LEU A 260 -19.84 5.96 -7.35
C LEU A 260 -19.71 4.46 -7.03
N MET A 261 -18.49 3.96 -6.86
CA MET A 261 -18.25 2.57 -6.50
C MET A 261 -18.78 2.24 -5.09
N ALA A 262 -18.67 3.17 -4.14
CA ALA A 262 -19.25 3.02 -2.81
C ALA A 262 -20.79 2.85 -2.88
N ARG A 263 -21.48 3.63 -3.72
CA ARG A 263 -22.94 3.49 -3.96
C ARG A 263 -23.33 2.17 -4.64
N ARG A 264 -22.35 1.44 -5.17
CA ARG A 264 -22.51 0.10 -5.78
C ARG A 264 -22.01 -1.03 -4.88
N GLY A 265 -21.71 -0.73 -3.61
CA GLY A 265 -21.30 -1.71 -2.62
C GLY A 265 -19.79 -1.95 -2.52
N LEU A 266 -18.98 -1.28 -3.34
CA LEU A 266 -17.51 -1.33 -3.20
C LEU A 266 -17.00 -0.07 -2.50
N PHE A 267 -16.97 -0.10 -1.17
CA PHE A 267 -16.41 0.98 -0.37
C PHE A 267 -14.90 0.85 -0.27
N ALA A 268 -14.18 1.78 -0.90
CA ALA A 268 -12.73 1.81 -0.95
C ALA A 268 -12.19 3.23 -0.81
N GLY A 269 -10.90 3.38 -0.50
CA GLY A 269 -10.27 4.68 -0.26
C GLY A 269 -10.14 5.55 -1.52
N GLN A 270 -9.73 6.81 -1.31
CA GLN A 270 -9.53 7.78 -2.40
C GLN A 270 -8.50 7.29 -3.43
N SER A 271 -7.41 6.66 -2.98
CA SER A 271 -6.42 6.06 -3.87
C SER A 271 -7.02 4.98 -4.78
N SER A 272 -7.99 4.20 -4.28
CA SER A 272 -8.68 3.20 -5.09
C SER A 272 -9.53 3.85 -6.19
N GLY A 273 -10.19 4.98 -5.90
CA GLY A 273 -10.90 5.76 -6.92
C GLY A 273 -9.97 6.30 -8.00
N ALA A 274 -8.79 6.76 -7.61
CA ALA A 274 -7.74 7.21 -8.52
C ALA A 274 -7.24 6.06 -9.44
N TYR A 275 -6.99 4.88 -8.88
CA TYR A 275 -6.59 3.71 -9.65
C TYR A 275 -7.69 3.25 -10.61
N LEU A 276 -8.94 3.22 -10.14
CA LEU A 276 -10.09 2.85 -10.97
C LEU A 276 -10.33 3.84 -12.10
N LEU A 277 -10.11 5.14 -11.88
CA LEU A 277 -10.13 6.13 -12.95
C LEU A 277 -9.04 5.86 -13.98
N GLY A 278 -7.81 5.59 -13.54
CA GLY A 278 -6.71 5.19 -14.43
C GLY A 278 -7.02 3.93 -15.23
N ALA A 279 -7.55 2.90 -14.57
CA ALA A 279 -7.98 1.66 -15.24
C ALA A 279 -9.10 1.90 -16.26
N LYS A 280 -10.06 2.77 -15.93
CA LYS A 280 -11.14 3.18 -16.84
C LYS A 280 -10.62 3.92 -18.07
N ILE A 281 -9.74 4.91 -17.88
CA ILE A 281 -9.12 5.64 -19.00
C ILE A 281 -8.39 4.68 -19.92
N LEU A 282 -7.59 3.78 -19.37
CA LEU A 282 -6.87 2.76 -20.14
C LEU A 282 -7.83 1.84 -20.91
N ALA A 283 -8.92 1.39 -20.27
CA ALA A 283 -9.93 0.56 -20.91
C ALA A 283 -10.65 1.28 -22.08
N GLU A 284 -10.88 2.59 -21.95
CA GLU A 284 -11.45 3.39 -23.03
C GLU A 284 -10.49 3.59 -24.20
N GLU A 285 -9.20 3.65 -23.96
CA GLU A 285 -8.17 3.76 -24.99
C GLU A 285 -8.00 2.43 -25.74
N THR A 286 -7.83 1.33 -25.00
CA THR A 286 -7.51 0.01 -25.56
C THR A 286 -8.73 -0.70 -26.12
N LYS A 287 -9.93 -0.45 -25.58
CA LYS A 287 -11.20 -1.12 -25.90
C LYS A 287 -11.19 -2.64 -25.69
N SER A 288 -10.10 -3.20 -25.22
CA SER A 288 -9.90 -4.64 -25.00
C SER A 288 -8.94 -4.89 -23.85
N GLY A 289 -8.77 -6.15 -23.46
CA GLY A 289 -7.82 -6.56 -22.42
C GLY A 289 -8.41 -6.70 -21.03
N HIS A 290 -7.58 -7.16 -20.11
CA HIS A 290 -7.92 -7.46 -18.73
C HIS A 290 -7.03 -6.61 -17.81
N ILE A 291 -7.63 -5.57 -17.26
CA ILE A 291 -6.96 -4.54 -16.46
C ILE A 291 -7.21 -4.85 -14.99
N VAL A 292 -6.14 -4.96 -14.22
CA VAL A 292 -6.20 -5.20 -12.77
C VAL A 292 -5.70 -3.97 -12.00
N THR A 293 -6.37 -3.66 -10.90
CA THR A 293 -5.93 -2.62 -9.96
C THR A 293 -6.18 -3.04 -8.50
#